data_db2d9a1f07c54445b621cb666a32f56b
#
_entry.id   db2d9a1f07c54445b621cb666a32f56b
#
_cell.length_a   1.000
_cell.length_b   1.000
_cell.length_c   1.000
_cell.angle_alpha   90.00
_cell.angle_beta   90.00
_cell.angle_gamma   90.00
#
_symmetry.space_group_name_H-M   'P 1'
#
loop_
_entity.id
_entity.type
_entity.pdbx_description
1 polymer ?
#
loop_
_entity_poly.entity_id
_entity_poly.type
_entity_poly.pdbx_seq_one_letter_code
_entity_poly.pdbx_strand_id
1 'polypeptide(L)'
;MRRIKASLDFVRTSPENLLARANAVHRGLNGNPAYTRLPVDLSEFRVEVDAFAAAIAEALDGGKRAFAERKRRGEVVVHMLLQFAHYVEANCNGQLQTFLSSGFQPAPTSRSKTPPLSEAIRKIVPGSNSGELLVTLIAVAEAYSYQLRWAPAGTEQTSDAWTVQPIGNTRPATLIKGLIPGTAYVFQVRAITDSGYTDWSDSVTRICT
;
A
#
# COMPACT_ATOMS: atom_id res chain seq x y z
N MET A 1 -4.65 -4.37 22.93
CA MET A 1 -5.51 -3.40 22.22
C MET A 1 -4.83 -2.97 20.94
N ARG A 2 -5.53 -2.99 19.80
CA ARG A 2 -4.96 -2.61 18.50
C ARG A 2 -4.85 -1.08 18.43
N ARG A 3 -3.64 -0.54 18.29
CA ARG A 3 -3.43 0.90 18.13
C ARG A 3 -3.96 1.35 16.75
N ILE A 4 -4.84 2.35 16.74
CA ILE A 4 -5.28 3.03 15.51
C ILE A 4 -4.21 4.08 15.19
N LYS A 5 -3.72 4.09 13.96
CA LYS A 5 -2.80 5.12 13.46
C LYS A 5 -3.53 6.06 12.51
N ALA A 6 -3.15 7.32 12.50
CA ALA A 6 -3.64 8.29 11.55
C ALA A 6 -3.01 8.07 10.15
N SER A 7 -3.78 8.29 9.10
CA SER A 7 -3.22 8.40 7.75
C SER A 7 -2.42 9.69 7.66
N LEU A 8 -1.17 9.59 7.24
CA LEU A 8 -0.27 10.71 7.01
C LEU A 8 -0.22 11.11 5.52
N ASP A 9 -1.28 10.82 4.77
CA ASP A 9 -1.40 11.14 3.35
C ASP A 9 -1.27 12.64 3.06
N PHE A 10 -1.65 13.48 4.03
CA PHE A 10 -1.55 14.93 3.96
C PHE A 10 -0.11 15.46 3.87
N VAL A 11 0.91 14.67 4.22
CA VAL A 11 2.32 15.09 4.14
C VAL A 11 2.81 15.24 2.70
N ARG A 12 2.20 14.50 1.77
CA ARG A 12 2.60 14.47 0.34
C ARG A 12 1.42 14.69 -0.60
N THR A 13 0.49 15.55 -0.23
CA THR A 13 -0.72 15.84 -1.01
C THR A 13 -0.65 17.22 -1.66
N SER A 14 -1.63 17.53 -2.53
CA SER A 14 -1.77 18.88 -3.08
C SER A 14 -2.12 19.90 -1.99
N PRO A 15 -1.79 21.19 -2.19
CA PRO A 15 -2.13 22.25 -1.23
C PRO A 15 -3.63 22.31 -0.88
N GLU A 16 -4.49 22.09 -1.86
CA GLU A 16 -5.94 22.11 -1.70
C GLU A 16 -6.42 20.96 -0.82
N ASN A 17 -5.87 19.76 -1.04
CA ASN A 17 -6.17 18.59 -0.22
C ASN A 17 -5.64 18.73 1.21
N LEU A 18 -4.44 19.32 1.37
CA LEU A 18 -3.89 19.63 2.70
C LEU A 18 -4.82 20.61 3.44
N LEU A 19 -5.29 21.67 2.76
CA LEU A 19 -6.22 22.63 3.34
C LEU A 19 -7.55 21.97 3.74
N ALA A 20 -8.09 21.10 2.89
CA ALA A 20 -9.32 20.35 3.21
C ALA A 20 -9.13 19.46 4.44
N ARG A 21 -7.97 18.78 4.58
CA ARG A 21 -7.62 17.97 5.76
C ARG A 21 -7.51 18.83 7.02
N ALA A 22 -6.80 19.95 6.94
CA ALA A 22 -6.64 20.88 8.06
C ALA A 22 -7.99 21.39 8.57
N ASN A 23 -8.89 21.75 7.66
CA ASN A 23 -10.24 22.18 7.99
C ASN A 23 -11.08 21.04 8.62
N ALA A 24 -10.93 19.80 8.15
CA ALA A 24 -11.63 18.66 8.73
C ALA A 24 -11.18 18.38 10.17
N VAL A 25 -9.86 18.40 10.41
CA VAL A 25 -9.27 18.21 11.74
C VAL A 25 -9.65 19.34 12.70
N HIS A 26 -9.59 20.59 12.25
CA HIS A 26 -10.02 21.73 13.06
C HIS A 26 -11.47 21.57 13.52
N ARG A 27 -12.38 21.21 12.60
CA ARG A 27 -13.81 20.98 12.94
C ARG A 27 -13.99 19.79 13.88
N GLY A 28 -13.22 18.71 13.68
CA GLY A 28 -13.34 17.49 14.47
C GLY A 28 -12.78 17.64 15.91
N LEU A 29 -11.82 18.53 16.12
CA LEU A 29 -11.22 18.76 17.43
C LEU A 29 -11.91 19.92 18.20
N ASN A 30 -12.57 20.83 17.49
CA ASN A 30 -13.21 21.98 18.10
C ASN A 30 -14.41 21.57 18.98
N GLY A 31 -14.29 21.82 20.30
CA GLY A 31 -15.32 21.44 21.26
C GLY A 31 -15.49 19.93 21.46
N ASN A 32 -14.57 19.11 21.00
CA ASN A 32 -14.68 17.67 21.11
C ASN A 32 -14.35 17.18 22.53
N PRO A 33 -15.31 16.58 23.26
CA PRO A 33 -15.11 16.17 24.64
C PRO A 33 -14.08 15.04 24.82
N ALA A 34 -13.78 14.30 23.77
CA ALA A 34 -12.77 13.25 23.81
C ALA A 34 -11.32 13.80 23.76
N TYR A 35 -11.14 15.08 23.34
CA TYR A 35 -9.84 15.69 23.11
C TYR A 35 -9.74 17.06 23.77
N THR A 36 -9.66 17.09 25.09
CA THR A 36 -9.75 18.34 25.90
C THR A 36 -8.41 19.06 26.12
N ARG A 37 -7.27 18.36 25.94
CA ARG A 37 -5.91 18.90 26.18
C ARG A 37 -5.08 18.79 24.91
N LEU A 38 -5.37 19.67 23.95
CA LEU A 38 -4.69 19.65 22.68
C LEU A 38 -3.21 20.09 22.79
N PRO A 39 -2.30 19.55 21.99
CA PRO A 39 -0.87 19.89 22.02
C PRO A 39 -0.59 21.27 21.42
N VAL A 40 -1.49 21.78 20.60
CA VAL A 40 -1.46 23.12 19.97
C VAL A 40 -2.82 23.76 20.18
N ASP A 41 -2.82 25.09 20.36
CA ASP A 41 -4.06 25.85 20.46
C ASP A 41 -4.81 25.83 19.11
N LEU A 42 -6.12 25.54 19.15
CA LEU A 42 -6.94 25.49 17.94
C LEU A 42 -7.12 26.86 17.28
N SER A 43 -7.06 27.94 18.04
CA SER A 43 -7.12 29.30 17.50
C SER A 43 -5.85 29.63 16.73
N GLU A 44 -4.68 29.25 17.26
CA GLU A 44 -3.40 29.37 16.57
C GLU A 44 -3.38 28.53 15.29
N PHE A 45 -3.82 27.27 15.39
CA PHE A 45 -3.95 26.40 14.22
C PHE A 45 -4.87 27.00 13.16
N ARG A 46 -5.99 27.60 13.55
CA ARG A 46 -6.92 28.26 12.63
C ARG A 46 -6.26 29.41 11.88
N VAL A 47 -5.49 30.24 12.58
CA VAL A 47 -4.75 31.37 11.97
C VAL A 47 -3.77 30.88 10.92
N GLU A 48 -3.03 29.82 11.19
CA GLU A 48 -2.07 29.25 10.21
C GLU A 48 -2.78 28.58 9.01
N VAL A 49 -3.93 27.94 9.23
CA VAL A 49 -4.75 27.38 8.13
C VAL A 49 -5.28 28.49 7.23
N ASP A 50 -5.75 29.61 7.79
CA ASP A 50 -6.26 30.76 7.03
C ASP A 50 -5.11 31.46 6.28
N ALA A 51 -3.94 31.60 6.90
CA ALA A 51 -2.75 32.14 6.23
C ALA A 51 -2.26 31.22 5.08
N PHE A 52 -2.38 29.91 5.26
CA PHE A 52 -2.07 28.95 4.18
C PHE A 52 -3.09 29.05 3.03
N ALA A 53 -4.39 29.19 3.34
CA ALA A 53 -5.41 29.39 2.32
C ALA A 53 -5.18 30.67 1.49
N ALA A 54 -4.81 31.77 2.15
CA ALA A 54 -4.43 33.01 1.47
C ALA A 54 -3.20 32.82 0.55
N ALA A 55 -2.18 32.14 1.04
CA ALA A 55 -0.97 31.84 0.25
C ALA A 55 -1.24 30.92 -0.96
N ILE A 56 -2.22 30.01 -0.87
CA ILE A 56 -2.69 29.22 -2.02
C ILE A 56 -3.31 30.16 -3.09
N ALA A 57 -4.16 31.08 -2.67
CA ALA A 57 -4.81 32.03 -3.58
C ALA A 57 -3.78 32.95 -4.27
N GLU A 58 -2.83 33.50 -3.51
CA GLU A 58 -1.74 34.34 -4.09
C GLU A 58 -0.86 33.56 -5.08
N ALA A 59 -0.66 32.26 -4.85
CA ALA A 59 0.14 31.43 -5.75
C ALA A 59 -0.55 31.13 -7.08
N LEU A 60 -1.86 31.38 -7.23
CA LEU A 60 -2.58 31.25 -8.49
C LEU A 60 -2.14 32.33 -9.51
N ASP A 61 -1.82 33.53 -9.03
CA ASP A 61 -1.33 34.62 -9.87
C ASP A 61 0.16 34.43 -10.28
N GLY A 62 0.81 33.40 -9.73
CA GLY A 62 2.17 33.01 -10.06
C GLY A 62 3.25 33.77 -9.30
N GLY A 63 4.51 33.41 -9.62
CA GLY A 63 5.69 34.05 -9.05
C GLY A 63 6.42 33.16 -8.02
N LYS A 64 7.76 33.14 -8.13
CA LYS A 64 8.61 32.28 -7.27
C LYS A 64 8.42 32.55 -5.78
N ARG A 65 8.17 33.82 -5.41
CA ARG A 65 7.97 34.23 -4.01
C ARG A 65 6.66 33.69 -3.44
N ALA A 66 5.56 33.78 -4.20
CA ALA A 66 4.25 33.26 -3.78
C ALA A 66 4.29 31.72 -3.61
N PHE A 67 4.94 31.00 -4.54
CA PHE A 67 5.16 29.56 -4.42
C PHE A 67 5.98 29.18 -3.18
N ALA A 68 7.05 29.95 -2.88
CA ALA A 68 7.88 29.71 -1.71
C ALA A 68 7.08 29.94 -0.40
N GLU A 69 6.29 31.02 -0.33
CA GLU A 69 5.46 31.31 0.85
C GLU A 69 4.36 30.25 1.03
N ARG A 70 3.66 29.84 -0.02
CA ARG A 70 2.70 28.75 0.05
C ARG A 70 3.33 27.47 0.59
N LYS A 71 4.54 27.11 0.12
CA LYS A 71 5.26 25.94 0.58
C LYS A 71 5.58 26.05 2.07
N ARG A 72 6.13 27.18 2.50
CA ARG A 72 6.47 27.46 3.91
C ARG A 72 5.25 27.35 4.83
N ARG A 73 4.13 27.97 4.44
CA ARG A 73 2.88 27.89 5.23
C ARG A 73 2.32 26.48 5.27
N GLY A 74 2.39 25.73 4.15
CA GLY A 74 1.99 24.33 4.11
C GLY A 74 2.81 23.46 5.06
N GLU A 75 4.14 23.67 5.16
CA GLU A 75 5.02 22.96 6.09
C GLU A 75 4.63 23.21 7.56
N VAL A 76 4.25 24.44 7.92
CA VAL A 76 3.74 24.78 9.28
C VAL A 76 2.46 24.02 9.57
N VAL A 77 1.50 24.06 8.66
CA VAL A 77 0.22 23.33 8.82
C VAL A 77 0.44 21.82 8.94
N VAL A 78 1.33 21.23 8.12
CA VAL A 78 1.69 19.81 8.22
C VAL A 78 2.28 19.49 9.59
N HIS A 79 3.17 20.34 10.10
CA HIS A 79 3.78 20.12 11.42
C HIS A 79 2.75 20.10 12.55
N MET A 80 1.80 21.05 12.56
CA MET A 80 0.71 21.08 13.54
C MET A 80 -0.21 19.87 13.41
N LEU A 81 -0.54 19.46 12.16
CA LEU A 81 -1.34 18.25 11.92
C LEU A 81 -0.67 16.98 12.45
N LEU A 82 0.66 16.86 12.33
CA LEU A 82 1.40 15.72 12.87
C LEU A 82 1.31 15.68 14.41
N GLN A 83 1.40 16.84 15.09
CA GLN A 83 1.23 16.91 16.55
C GLN A 83 -0.18 16.48 16.97
N PHE A 84 -1.22 16.95 16.29
CA PHE A 84 -2.59 16.50 16.52
C PHE A 84 -2.79 15.01 16.23
N ALA A 85 -2.21 14.48 15.14
CA ALA A 85 -2.30 13.06 14.80
C ALA A 85 -1.75 12.17 15.92
N HIS A 86 -0.55 12.47 16.42
CA HIS A 86 0.05 11.74 17.53
C HIS A 86 -0.77 11.84 18.82
N TYR A 87 -1.30 13.01 19.10
CA TYR A 87 -2.17 13.20 20.25
C TYR A 87 -3.46 12.38 20.14
N VAL A 88 -4.14 12.41 19.00
CA VAL A 88 -5.36 11.64 18.74
C VAL A 88 -5.10 10.14 18.82
N GLU A 89 -3.99 9.66 18.25
CA GLU A 89 -3.58 8.25 18.33
C GLU A 89 -3.39 7.78 19.79
N ALA A 90 -2.83 8.65 20.63
CA ALA A 90 -2.58 8.35 22.03
C ALA A 90 -3.85 8.34 22.87
N ASN A 91 -4.82 9.21 22.55
CA ASN A 91 -5.99 9.47 23.38
C ASN A 91 -7.30 8.82 22.88
N CYS A 92 -7.34 8.24 21.68
CA CYS A 92 -8.53 7.55 21.17
C CYS A 92 -8.84 6.22 21.86
N ASN A 93 -7.97 5.72 22.75
CA ASN A 93 -8.12 4.45 23.48
C ASN A 93 -8.44 3.23 22.60
N GLY A 94 -7.99 3.25 21.33
CA GLY A 94 -8.28 2.20 20.37
C GLY A 94 -9.73 2.16 19.86
N GLN A 95 -10.55 3.15 20.18
CA GLN A 95 -11.94 3.26 19.75
C GLN A 95 -12.02 4.00 18.41
N LEU A 96 -12.48 3.30 17.38
CA LEU A 96 -12.55 3.86 16.02
C LEU A 96 -13.48 5.09 15.92
N GLN A 97 -14.61 5.06 16.59
CA GLN A 97 -15.56 6.20 16.59
C GLN A 97 -14.95 7.45 17.20
N THR A 98 -14.28 7.31 18.35
CA THR A 98 -13.55 8.39 19.01
C THR A 98 -12.44 8.92 18.10
N PHE A 99 -11.70 8.02 17.43
CA PHE A 99 -10.68 8.42 16.47
C PHE A 99 -11.27 9.24 15.31
N LEU A 100 -12.34 8.75 14.68
CA LEU A 100 -12.99 9.42 13.55
C LEU A 100 -13.61 10.78 13.90
N SER A 101 -14.06 10.97 15.15
CA SER A 101 -14.60 12.25 15.61
C SER A 101 -13.58 13.39 15.58
N SER A 102 -12.28 13.08 15.56
CA SER A 102 -11.19 14.07 15.44
C SER A 102 -11.04 14.69 14.05
N GLY A 103 -11.71 14.16 13.03
CA GLY A 103 -11.53 14.56 11.63
C GLY A 103 -10.34 13.90 10.91
N PHE A 104 -9.52 13.12 11.61
CA PHE A 104 -8.49 12.29 10.98
C PHE A 104 -9.08 11.03 10.35
N GLN A 105 -8.43 10.57 9.28
CA GLN A 105 -8.69 9.25 8.71
C GLN A 105 -7.72 8.24 9.28
N PRO A 106 -8.16 7.02 9.61
CA PRO A 106 -7.26 5.97 10.04
C PRO A 106 -6.35 5.58 8.88
N ALA A 107 -5.08 5.34 9.18
CA ALA A 107 -4.19 4.72 8.22
C ALA A 107 -4.83 3.43 7.73
N PRO A 108 -4.80 3.14 6.43
CA PRO A 108 -5.23 1.85 5.96
C PRO A 108 -4.47 0.82 6.78
N THR A 109 -5.21 0.03 7.54
CA THR A 109 -4.61 -1.15 8.12
C THR A 109 -4.19 -1.96 6.93
N SER A 110 -2.90 -1.91 6.63
CA SER A 110 -2.31 -2.80 5.67
C SER A 110 -2.38 -4.22 6.24
N ARG A 111 -3.56 -4.79 6.22
CA ARG A 111 -3.67 -6.12 5.71
C ARG A 111 -3.38 -5.89 4.23
N SER A 112 -2.17 -6.18 3.82
CA SER A 112 -1.92 -6.56 2.44
C SER A 112 -3.15 -7.36 2.06
N LYS A 113 -4.02 -6.80 1.17
CA LYS A 113 -5.05 -7.64 0.57
C LYS A 113 -4.21 -8.73 -0.04
N THR A 114 -4.29 -9.93 0.52
CA THR A 114 -3.63 -11.10 -0.07
C THR A 114 -4.05 -11.06 -1.52
N PRO A 115 -3.14 -10.79 -2.47
CA PRO A 115 -3.55 -10.76 -3.86
C PRO A 115 -4.24 -12.10 -4.12
N PRO A 116 -5.37 -12.12 -4.84
CA PRO A 116 -5.99 -13.39 -5.21
C PRO A 116 -4.90 -14.27 -5.79
N LEU A 117 -4.91 -15.57 -5.46
CA LEU A 117 -3.85 -16.51 -5.92
C LEU A 117 -3.63 -16.47 -7.43
N SER A 118 -4.63 -16.06 -8.21
CA SER A 118 -4.54 -15.74 -9.64
C SER A 118 -3.51 -14.65 -9.98
N GLU A 119 -3.20 -13.73 -9.05
CA GLU A 119 -2.19 -12.68 -9.19
C GLU A 119 -0.85 -13.05 -8.53
N ALA A 120 -0.70 -14.28 -8.01
CA ALA A 120 0.51 -14.71 -7.34
C ALA A 120 1.70 -14.85 -8.30
N ILE A 121 1.47 -14.98 -9.60
CA ILE A 121 2.49 -14.91 -10.65
C ILE A 121 2.44 -13.51 -11.26
N ARG A 122 3.44 -12.68 -10.92
CA ARG A 122 3.54 -11.31 -11.45
C ARG A 122 3.98 -11.26 -12.92
N LYS A 123 4.98 -12.10 -13.28
CA LYS A 123 5.65 -12.01 -14.58
C LYS A 123 6.34 -13.32 -14.93
N ILE A 124 6.28 -13.70 -16.21
CA ILE A 124 7.08 -14.78 -16.77
C ILE A 124 7.78 -14.21 -18.02
N VAL A 125 9.10 -14.25 -18.04
CA VAL A 125 9.92 -13.73 -19.14
C VAL A 125 10.96 -14.77 -19.55
N PRO A 126 11.50 -14.70 -20.78
CA PRO A 126 12.64 -15.53 -21.20
C PRO A 126 13.82 -15.39 -20.25
N GLY A 127 14.53 -16.49 -20.03
CA GLY A 127 15.82 -16.51 -19.37
C GLY A 127 16.97 -16.05 -20.28
N SER A 128 18.17 -16.27 -19.83
CA SER A 128 19.39 -15.92 -20.62
C SER A 128 19.66 -16.88 -21.75
N ASN A 129 19.15 -18.11 -21.66
CA ASN A 129 19.32 -19.13 -22.66
C ASN A 129 17.99 -19.62 -23.20
N SER A 130 17.98 -20.16 -24.43
CA SER A 130 16.79 -20.80 -24.99
C SER A 130 16.37 -22.00 -24.13
N GLY A 131 15.08 -22.19 -23.93
CA GLY A 131 14.54 -23.20 -23.01
C GLY A 131 14.54 -22.79 -21.54
N GLU A 132 14.79 -21.51 -21.25
CA GLU A 132 14.73 -20.98 -19.90
C GLU A 132 13.62 -19.91 -19.75
N LEU A 133 12.90 -19.94 -18.63
CA LEU A 133 11.94 -18.91 -18.25
C LEU A 133 12.21 -18.45 -16.81
N LEU A 134 12.12 -17.14 -16.58
CA LEU A 134 12.19 -16.50 -15.26
C LEU A 134 10.78 -16.19 -14.78
N VAL A 135 10.39 -16.79 -13.66
CA VAL A 135 9.09 -16.60 -13.02
C VAL A 135 9.24 -15.70 -11.80
N THR A 136 8.55 -14.57 -11.81
CA THR A 136 8.49 -13.64 -10.67
C THR A 136 7.17 -13.82 -9.95
N LEU A 137 7.23 -14.13 -8.66
CA LEU A 137 6.08 -14.30 -7.81
C LEU A 137 5.75 -13.00 -7.04
N ILE A 138 4.50 -12.88 -6.62
CA ILE A 138 4.04 -11.88 -5.66
C ILE A 138 4.01 -12.54 -4.29
N ALA A 139 4.52 -11.84 -3.27
CA ALA A 139 4.48 -12.35 -1.91
C ALA A 139 3.03 -12.41 -1.41
N VAL A 140 2.61 -13.57 -0.95
CA VAL A 140 1.33 -13.81 -0.26
C VAL A 140 1.54 -13.59 1.23
N ALA A 141 0.60 -12.91 1.89
CA ALA A 141 0.69 -12.69 3.34
C ALA A 141 0.68 -14.03 4.09
N GLU A 142 1.47 -14.11 5.17
CA GLU A 142 1.59 -15.30 6.01
C GLU A 142 2.20 -16.54 5.32
N ALA A 143 2.63 -16.42 4.07
CA ALA A 143 3.35 -17.48 3.38
C ALA A 143 4.86 -17.41 3.67
N TYR A 144 5.43 -18.54 4.06
CA TYR A 144 6.87 -18.67 4.28
C TYR A 144 7.59 -19.44 3.17
N SER A 145 6.86 -20.15 2.30
CA SER A 145 7.40 -20.75 1.10
C SER A 145 6.31 -21.00 0.06
N TYR A 146 6.69 -21.43 -1.14
CA TYR A 146 5.80 -21.61 -2.27
C TYR A 146 6.11 -22.90 -3.01
N GLN A 147 5.16 -23.38 -3.80
CA GLN A 147 5.39 -24.39 -4.82
C GLN A 147 4.92 -23.86 -6.15
N LEU A 148 5.79 -23.89 -7.13
CA LEU A 148 5.48 -23.60 -8.53
C LEU A 148 5.36 -24.93 -9.26
N ARG A 149 4.34 -25.05 -10.12
CA ARG A 149 4.21 -26.18 -11.04
C ARG A 149 4.00 -25.69 -12.47
N TRP A 150 4.43 -26.50 -13.42
CA TRP A 150 4.23 -26.24 -14.83
C TRP A 150 4.04 -27.53 -15.61
N ALA A 151 3.32 -27.43 -16.73
CA ALA A 151 3.10 -28.51 -17.69
C ALA A 151 2.97 -27.92 -19.10
N PRO A 152 3.26 -28.68 -20.16
CA PRO A 152 2.91 -28.28 -21.53
C PRO A 152 1.41 -28.02 -21.66
N ALA A 153 1.02 -26.95 -22.34
CA ALA A 153 -0.38 -26.60 -22.52
C ALA A 153 -1.14 -27.74 -23.25
N GLY A 154 -2.31 -28.06 -22.72
CA GLY A 154 -3.14 -29.17 -23.21
C GLY A 154 -2.89 -30.51 -22.50
N THR A 155 -1.87 -30.62 -21.64
CA THR A 155 -1.58 -31.84 -20.85
C THR A 155 -1.93 -31.70 -19.38
N GLU A 156 -2.35 -30.54 -18.93
CA GLU A 156 -2.61 -30.18 -17.53
C GLU A 156 -3.72 -30.97 -16.84
N GLN A 157 -4.50 -31.74 -17.60
CA GLN A 157 -5.58 -32.58 -17.06
C GLN A 157 -5.07 -33.86 -16.41
N THR A 158 -3.84 -34.26 -16.71
CA THR A 158 -3.18 -35.43 -16.12
C THR A 158 -2.30 -35.02 -14.94
N SER A 159 -2.49 -35.66 -13.80
CA SER A 159 -1.67 -35.37 -12.59
C SER A 159 -0.19 -35.51 -12.80
N ASP A 160 0.22 -36.45 -13.63
CA ASP A 160 1.62 -36.80 -13.91
C ASP A 160 2.31 -35.85 -14.88
N ALA A 161 1.55 -34.97 -15.57
CA ALA A 161 2.11 -33.98 -16.49
C ALA A 161 2.78 -32.78 -15.78
N TRP A 162 2.51 -32.59 -14.51
CA TRP A 162 2.99 -31.44 -13.77
C TRP A 162 4.39 -31.68 -13.19
N THR A 163 5.32 -30.81 -13.57
CA THR A 163 6.59 -30.67 -12.85
C THR A 163 6.39 -29.69 -11.70
N VAL A 164 6.77 -30.06 -10.48
CA VAL A 164 6.63 -29.24 -9.27
C VAL A 164 7.99 -28.87 -8.71
N GLN A 165 8.21 -27.59 -8.43
CA GLN A 165 9.43 -27.08 -7.82
C GLN A 165 9.09 -26.27 -6.55
N PRO A 166 9.74 -26.58 -5.40
CA PRO A 166 9.64 -25.76 -4.21
C PRO A 166 10.41 -24.44 -4.37
N ILE A 167 9.86 -23.34 -3.84
CA ILE A 167 10.45 -21.99 -3.89
C ILE A 167 10.43 -21.43 -2.46
N GLY A 168 11.62 -21.15 -1.90
CA GLY A 168 11.74 -20.61 -0.55
C GLY A 168 11.30 -19.14 -0.44
N ASN A 169 11.61 -18.34 -1.48
CA ASN A 169 11.34 -16.91 -1.47
C ASN A 169 10.84 -16.43 -2.84
N THR A 170 10.08 -15.33 -2.84
CA THR A 170 9.60 -14.69 -4.07
C THR A 170 10.65 -13.82 -4.77
N ARG A 171 11.80 -13.61 -4.15
CA ARG A 171 12.96 -12.88 -4.69
C ARG A 171 14.25 -13.65 -4.41
N PRO A 172 15.16 -13.77 -5.40
CA PRO A 172 15.03 -13.32 -6.80
C PRO A 172 13.99 -14.11 -7.59
N ALA A 173 13.75 -13.73 -8.86
CA ALA A 173 12.88 -14.50 -9.77
C ALA A 173 13.39 -15.94 -9.90
N THR A 174 12.47 -16.89 -9.98
CA THR A 174 12.81 -18.32 -10.09
C THR A 174 13.12 -18.68 -11.53
N LEU A 175 14.28 -19.26 -11.77
CA LEU A 175 14.70 -19.74 -13.08
C LEU A 175 14.20 -21.17 -13.30
N ILE A 176 13.42 -21.36 -14.35
CA ILE A 176 12.98 -22.67 -14.85
C ILE A 176 13.80 -23.01 -16.09
N LYS A 177 14.37 -24.20 -16.11
CA LYS A 177 15.27 -24.69 -17.20
C LYS A 177 14.70 -25.97 -17.83
N GLY A 178 15.24 -26.28 -18.99
CA GLY A 178 14.93 -27.55 -19.69
C GLY A 178 13.55 -27.56 -20.35
N LEU A 179 12.99 -26.37 -20.60
CA LEU A 179 11.78 -26.24 -21.37
C LEU A 179 12.07 -26.36 -22.86
N ILE A 180 11.11 -26.86 -23.63
CA ILE A 180 11.22 -26.98 -25.09
C ILE A 180 10.86 -25.63 -25.72
N PRO A 181 11.78 -24.98 -26.46
CA PRO A 181 11.50 -23.74 -27.17
C PRO A 181 10.32 -23.89 -28.15
N GLY A 182 9.53 -22.87 -28.29
CA GLY A 182 8.31 -22.89 -29.12
C GLY A 182 7.11 -23.55 -28.47
N THR A 183 7.26 -24.20 -27.31
CA THR A 183 6.17 -24.86 -26.60
C THR A 183 5.51 -23.91 -25.62
N ALA A 184 4.17 -23.89 -25.60
CA ALA A 184 3.41 -23.20 -24.58
C ALA A 184 3.35 -24.03 -23.28
N TYR A 185 3.66 -23.40 -22.17
CA TYR A 185 3.57 -24.00 -20.84
C TYR A 185 2.54 -23.27 -19.98
N VAL A 186 1.83 -24.03 -19.16
CA VAL A 186 0.91 -23.54 -18.16
C VAL A 186 1.62 -23.57 -16.80
N PHE A 187 1.53 -22.46 -16.06
CA PHE A 187 2.13 -22.29 -14.74
C PHE A 187 1.09 -22.04 -13.70
N GLN A 188 1.25 -22.63 -12.53
CA GLN A 188 0.44 -22.37 -11.34
C GLN A 188 1.35 -22.33 -10.11
N VAL A 189 0.94 -21.58 -9.11
CA VAL A 189 1.65 -21.47 -7.82
C VAL A 189 0.69 -21.68 -6.67
N ARG A 190 1.20 -22.23 -5.57
CA ARG A 190 0.51 -22.23 -4.28
C ARG A 190 1.46 -21.79 -3.17
N ALA A 191 0.91 -21.23 -2.13
CA ALA A 191 1.64 -20.81 -0.94
C ALA A 191 1.60 -21.89 0.13
N ILE A 192 2.60 -21.90 1.01
CA ILE A 192 2.67 -22.70 2.21
C ILE A 192 2.62 -21.75 3.39
N THR A 193 1.60 -21.88 4.22
CA THR A 193 1.32 -21.07 5.40
C THR A 193 1.30 -21.95 6.65
N ASP A 194 1.17 -21.36 7.83
CA ASP A 194 1.02 -22.12 9.09
C ASP A 194 -0.22 -23.03 9.09
N SER A 195 -1.25 -22.69 8.32
CA SER A 195 -2.46 -23.52 8.13
C SER A 195 -2.31 -24.60 7.05
N GLY A 196 -1.16 -24.70 6.39
CA GLY A 196 -0.88 -25.68 5.35
C GLY A 196 -0.80 -25.09 3.93
N TYR A 197 -1.07 -25.94 2.94
CA TYR A 197 -1.06 -25.51 1.53
C TYR A 197 -2.33 -24.76 1.19
N THR A 198 -2.18 -23.68 0.44
CA THR A 198 -3.32 -23.04 -0.24
C THR A 198 -3.70 -23.84 -1.49
N ASP A 199 -4.85 -23.52 -2.09
CA ASP A 199 -5.17 -24.01 -3.42
C ASP A 199 -4.19 -23.47 -4.47
N TRP A 200 -4.12 -24.17 -5.62
CA TRP A 200 -3.34 -23.68 -6.74
C TRP A 200 -3.97 -22.42 -7.36
N SER A 201 -3.13 -21.48 -7.76
CA SER A 201 -3.59 -20.26 -8.45
C SER A 201 -4.23 -20.58 -9.80
N ASP A 202 -4.91 -19.60 -10.37
CA ASP A 202 -5.29 -19.65 -11.77
C ASP A 202 -4.07 -19.84 -12.66
N SER A 203 -4.30 -20.48 -13.81
CA SER A 203 -3.26 -20.83 -14.77
C SER A 203 -2.76 -19.61 -15.53
N VAL A 204 -1.44 -19.48 -15.64
CA VAL A 204 -0.78 -18.49 -16.50
C VAL A 204 -0.05 -19.22 -17.62
N THR A 205 -0.42 -18.94 -18.87
CA THR A 205 0.23 -19.57 -20.03
C THR A 205 1.34 -18.70 -20.60
N ARG A 206 2.48 -19.30 -20.90
CA ARG A 206 3.63 -18.65 -21.55
C ARG A 206 4.31 -19.57 -22.54
N ILE A 207 4.66 -19.03 -23.72
CA ILE A 207 5.48 -19.74 -24.70
C ILE A 207 6.94 -19.62 -24.28
N CYS A 208 7.65 -20.73 -24.25
CA CYS A 208 9.10 -20.75 -24.06
C CYS A 208 9.79 -20.36 -25.38
N THR A 209 10.80 -19.52 -25.28
CA THR A 209 11.61 -19.06 -26.44
C THR A 209 13.04 -19.57 -26.34
#